data_fd397f18d4abceee3085f19964febcf4
#
_entry.id   fd397f18d4abceee3085f19964febcf4
#
_cell.length_a   1.000
_cell.length_b   1.000
_cell.length_c   1.000
_cell.angle_alpha   90.00
_cell.angle_beta   90.00
_cell.angle_gamma   90.00
#
_symmetry.space_group_name_H-M   'P 1'
#
loop_
_entity.id
_entity.type
_entity.pdbx_description
1 polymer ?
#
loop_
_entity_poly.entity_id
_entity_poly.type
_entity_poly.pdbx_seq_one_letter_code
_entity_poly.pdbx_strand_id
1 'polypeptide(L)'
;MRIAGDWASGIKYVDSTFRDDLILANLEGPILAHNHLFAAVKKAGPNIYSSLLPHDSANYIFSLANNHIMDFGIPGFEETLTSLHQQNIKFCGAGKTIREARMPLIIEDNGVTIGIISCCEAQFGVATRSKAGVAEFGPWIYCAIKDLNEKVDNIIISVHAGVEDSPWPSPYIRDLYRSFIDAGATVVHGHHAHVPQGYEKYRNGMIFYGMGNFAVDPDNWKDNPNGMWSLGADINFSLLTLQWQLKIFEIHHQTGSNRILIEECSEKELEHHLHYLEICNRPLNDESLFEALWQEVALRAYYAYGGKFMNFFDSSDSRGFGSIRDRLSKIRANIHMRDVAPHSSTQKLLLHYHMMACESHRQMLTTALGVLSGEITDLRNDETRKLADEMIPWPRHEANSF
;
A
#
# COMPACT_ATOMS: atom_id res chain seq x y z
N MET A 1 7.90 -6.76 -19.85
CA MET A 1 7.09 -6.93 -18.63
C MET A 1 6.54 -5.59 -18.20
N ARG A 2 5.29 -5.56 -17.76
CA ARG A 2 4.64 -4.37 -17.20
C ARG A 2 4.50 -4.49 -15.68
N ILE A 3 4.65 -3.39 -14.95
CA ILE A 3 4.28 -3.30 -13.54
C ILE A 3 3.09 -2.37 -13.37
N ALA A 4 2.19 -2.69 -12.44
CA ALA A 4 0.95 -1.96 -12.19
C ALA A 4 0.58 -1.99 -10.70
N GLY A 5 -0.38 -1.17 -10.29
CA GLY A 5 -0.77 -0.95 -8.89
C GLY A 5 -1.65 -2.04 -8.27
N ASP A 6 -2.53 -1.59 -7.37
CA ASP A 6 -3.33 -2.43 -6.50
C ASP A 6 -4.57 -3.00 -7.21
N TRP A 7 -4.83 -4.28 -7.00
CA TRP A 7 -5.98 -5.01 -7.51
C TRP A 7 -6.90 -5.43 -6.37
N ALA A 8 -8.05 -4.77 -6.26
CA ALA A 8 -9.08 -5.04 -5.27
C ALA A 8 -10.48 -4.76 -5.84
N SER A 9 -10.86 -5.48 -6.91
CA SER A 9 -12.04 -5.19 -7.71
C SER A 9 -13.39 -5.51 -7.04
N GLY A 10 -13.39 -6.14 -5.88
CA GLY A 10 -14.63 -6.55 -5.21
C GLY A 10 -15.39 -7.60 -6.05
N ILE A 11 -16.67 -7.34 -6.32
CA ILE A 11 -17.53 -8.22 -7.11
C ILE A 11 -17.57 -7.83 -8.59
N LYS A 12 -16.83 -6.81 -9.04
CA LYS A 12 -16.89 -6.32 -10.41
C LYS A 12 -15.97 -7.11 -11.32
N TYR A 13 -16.43 -7.35 -12.54
CA TYR A 13 -15.61 -7.90 -13.60
C TYR A 13 -14.62 -6.86 -14.10
N VAL A 14 -13.40 -7.27 -14.33
CA VAL A 14 -12.35 -6.41 -14.87
C VAL A 14 -12.11 -6.73 -16.32
N ASP A 15 -12.33 -5.74 -17.18
CA ASP A 15 -11.89 -5.76 -18.56
C ASP A 15 -10.66 -4.86 -18.70
N SER A 16 -9.65 -5.30 -19.43
CA SER A 16 -8.47 -4.49 -19.74
C SER A 16 -8.13 -4.57 -21.21
N THR A 17 -7.48 -3.53 -21.73
CA THR A 17 -6.98 -3.50 -23.11
C THR A 17 -5.63 -4.22 -23.27
N PHE A 18 -5.05 -4.72 -22.16
CA PHE A 18 -3.71 -5.31 -22.10
C PHE A 18 -3.77 -6.83 -22.19
N ARG A 19 -3.72 -7.39 -23.40
CA ARG A 19 -3.92 -8.84 -23.60
C ARG A 19 -2.64 -9.66 -23.72
N ASP A 20 -1.55 -9.03 -24.16
CA ASP A 20 -0.33 -9.74 -24.53
C ASP A 20 0.84 -9.46 -23.57
N ASP A 21 0.66 -8.57 -22.59
CA ASP A 21 1.71 -8.16 -21.68
C ASP A 21 1.77 -9.06 -20.44
N LEU A 22 2.98 -9.40 -20.00
CA LEU A 22 3.21 -9.97 -18.67
C LEU A 22 3.12 -8.87 -17.64
N ILE A 23 2.14 -8.92 -16.73
CA ILE A 23 1.82 -7.86 -15.78
C ILE A 23 2.08 -8.31 -14.35
N LEU A 24 2.94 -7.58 -13.62
CA LEU A 24 3.08 -7.71 -12.17
C LEU A 24 2.20 -6.67 -11.49
N ALA A 25 1.25 -7.11 -10.66
CA ALA A 25 0.37 -6.28 -9.85
C ALA A 25 0.29 -6.78 -8.41
N ASN A 26 -0.20 -5.95 -7.50
CA ASN A 26 -0.51 -6.37 -6.14
C ASN A 26 -1.95 -6.86 -6.06
N LEU A 27 -2.19 -8.12 -5.71
CA LEU A 27 -3.53 -8.62 -5.41
C LEU A 27 -3.87 -8.28 -3.96
N GLU A 28 -4.51 -7.15 -3.77
CA GLU A 28 -4.85 -6.61 -2.47
C GLU A 28 -6.21 -7.13 -1.99
N GLY A 29 -6.18 -8.33 -1.49
CA GLY A 29 -7.33 -9.02 -0.95
C GLY A 29 -7.45 -10.45 -1.49
N PRO A 30 -8.14 -11.32 -0.73
CA PRO A 30 -8.33 -12.70 -1.15
C PRO A 30 -9.29 -12.81 -2.34
N ILE A 31 -9.13 -13.84 -3.14
CA ILE A 31 -10.10 -14.26 -4.16
C ILE A 31 -11.14 -15.14 -3.49
N LEU A 32 -12.39 -14.68 -3.46
CA LEU A 32 -13.50 -15.38 -2.84
C LEU A 32 -14.62 -15.60 -3.85
N ALA A 33 -14.76 -16.83 -4.33
CA ALA A 33 -15.89 -17.20 -5.19
C ALA A 33 -17.23 -17.15 -4.44
N HIS A 34 -17.19 -17.39 -3.12
CA HIS A 34 -18.36 -17.44 -2.24
C HIS A 34 -18.09 -16.63 -0.96
N ASN A 35 -17.98 -15.30 -1.09
CA ASN A 35 -17.63 -14.39 -0.01
C ASN A 35 -18.51 -14.48 1.24
N HIS A 36 -19.78 -14.91 1.10
CA HIS A 36 -20.73 -15.07 2.19
C HIS A 36 -20.47 -16.28 3.09
N LEU A 37 -19.56 -17.19 2.70
CA LEU A 37 -19.25 -18.39 3.48
C LEU A 37 -18.18 -18.14 4.54
N PHE A 38 -17.41 -17.07 4.44
CA PHE A 38 -16.31 -16.79 5.35
C PHE A 38 -16.59 -15.57 6.23
N ALA A 39 -16.29 -15.72 7.52
CA ALA A 39 -16.34 -14.60 8.44
C ALA A 39 -15.07 -13.73 8.26
N ALA A 40 -15.28 -12.44 8.13
CA ALA A 40 -14.18 -11.48 8.15
C ALA A 40 -13.48 -11.49 9.52
N VAL A 41 -12.16 -11.48 9.52
CA VAL A 41 -11.34 -11.53 10.74
C VAL A 41 -10.57 -10.24 10.99
N LYS A 42 -10.59 -9.32 10.04
CA LYS A 42 -9.90 -8.04 10.19
C LYS A 42 -10.44 -7.24 11.36
N LYS A 43 -9.57 -6.52 12.00
CA LYS A 43 -9.75 -5.73 13.22
C LYS A 43 -10.75 -4.58 13.13
N ALA A 44 -10.68 -3.82 12.03
CA ALA A 44 -11.49 -2.63 11.75
C ALA A 44 -11.19 -2.16 10.30
N GLY A 45 -12.08 -1.34 9.77
CA GLY A 45 -12.00 -0.90 8.38
C GLY A 45 -12.53 -1.94 7.40
N PRO A 46 -12.52 -1.63 6.10
CA PRO A 46 -13.10 -2.51 5.10
C PRO A 46 -12.34 -3.84 5.03
N ASN A 47 -13.11 -4.93 4.85
CA ASN A 47 -12.54 -6.19 4.42
C ASN A 47 -12.58 -6.21 2.91
N ILE A 48 -11.42 -6.35 2.29
CA ILE A 48 -11.25 -6.28 0.84
C ILE A 48 -11.18 -7.71 0.27
N TYR A 49 -11.79 -7.92 -0.85
CA TYR A 49 -11.73 -9.17 -1.60
C TYR A 49 -11.97 -8.90 -3.10
N SER A 50 -11.61 -9.88 -3.92
CA SER A 50 -12.00 -9.94 -5.32
C SER A 50 -12.75 -11.24 -5.57
N SER A 51 -13.87 -11.19 -6.30
CA SER A 51 -14.65 -12.40 -6.60
C SER A 51 -14.15 -13.09 -7.88
N LEU A 52 -13.47 -12.35 -8.73
CA LEU A 52 -13.05 -12.81 -10.05
C LEU A 52 -11.65 -12.31 -10.37
N LEU A 53 -10.88 -13.17 -11.03
CA LEU A 53 -9.65 -12.81 -11.71
C LEU A 53 -9.95 -12.36 -13.15
N PRO A 54 -9.06 -11.61 -13.81
CA PRO A 54 -9.25 -11.21 -15.20
C PRO A 54 -9.38 -12.44 -16.10
N HIS A 55 -10.14 -12.28 -17.19
CA HIS A 55 -10.36 -13.36 -18.16
C HIS A 55 -9.06 -13.89 -18.79
N ASP A 56 -8.06 -13.01 -18.94
CA ASP A 56 -6.73 -13.32 -19.50
C ASP A 56 -5.67 -13.42 -18.40
N SER A 57 -6.05 -14.02 -17.26
CA SER A 57 -5.25 -14.10 -16.04
C SER A 57 -3.91 -14.82 -16.16
N ALA A 58 -3.71 -15.60 -17.23
CA ALA A 58 -2.44 -16.30 -17.47
C ALA A 58 -1.22 -15.36 -17.62
N ASN A 59 -1.46 -14.10 -17.96
CA ASN A 59 -0.41 -13.09 -18.12
C ASN A 59 -0.13 -12.28 -16.86
N TYR A 60 -0.84 -12.56 -15.76
CA TYR A 60 -0.61 -11.86 -14.50
C TYR A 60 0.34 -12.63 -13.58
N ILE A 61 1.13 -11.84 -12.85
CA ILE A 61 1.89 -12.27 -11.69
C ILE A 61 1.40 -11.42 -10.53
N PHE A 62 1.04 -12.06 -9.40
CA PHE A 62 0.57 -11.32 -8.25
C PHE A 62 1.55 -11.30 -7.08
N SER A 63 1.82 -10.10 -6.57
CA SER A 63 2.29 -9.91 -5.21
C SER A 63 1.12 -10.16 -4.26
N LEU A 64 1.30 -11.01 -3.26
CA LEU A 64 0.29 -11.31 -2.23
C LEU A 64 0.68 -10.75 -0.86
N ALA A 65 1.87 -10.15 -0.72
CA ALA A 65 2.31 -9.56 0.53
C ALA A 65 1.63 -8.21 0.74
N ASN A 66 0.47 -8.18 1.40
CA ASN A 66 -0.29 -6.99 1.72
C ASN A 66 -1.13 -7.15 2.99
N ASN A 67 -1.78 -6.08 3.40
CA ASN A 67 -2.58 -6.02 4.62
C ASN A 67 -3.98 -6.65 4.49
N HIS A 68 -4.40 -7.06 3.29
CA HIS A 68 -5.76 -7.53 3.04
C HIS A 68 -5.87 -9.02 2.70
N ILE A 69 -4.80 -9.68 2.26
CA ILE A 69 -4.85 -11.09 1.85
C ILE A 69 -5.40 -12.03 2.93
N MET A 70 -5.28 -11.65 4.20
CA MET A 70 -5.76 -12.42 5.36
C MET A 70 -7.08 -11.89 5.93
N ASP A 71 -7.80 -11.00 5.26
CA ASP A 71 -9.04 -10.38 5.77
C ASP A 71 -10.13 -11.40 6.11
N PHE A 72 -10.12 -12.55 5.45
CA PHE A 72 -11.05 -13.67 5.70
C PHE A 72 -10.34 -14.90 6.31
N GLY A 73 -9.19 -14.69 6.93
CA GLY A 73 -8.43 -15.72 7.64
C GLY A 73 -7.89 -16.82 6.73
N ILE A 74 -7.60 -17.96 7.34
CA ILE A 74 -7.03 -19.13 6.63
C ILE A 74 -7.96 -19.64 5.52
N PRO A 75 -9.30 -19.77 5.73
CA PRO A 75 -10.16 -20.26 4.66
C PRO A 75 -10.14 -19.38 3.40
N GLY A 76 -10.23 -18.06 3.56
CA GLY A 76 -10.15 -17.13 2.43
C GLY A 76 -8.79 -17.16 1.73
N PHE A 77 -7.72 -17.29 2.49
CA PHE A 77 -6.36 -17.45 1.97
C PHE A 77 -6.19 -18.75 1.16
N GLU A 78 -6.67 -19.88 1.67
CA GLU A 78 -6.59 -21.17 0.97
C GLU A 78 -7.44 -21.18 -0.30
N GLU A 79 -8.61 -20.55 -0.31
CA GLU A 79 -9.42 -20.39 -1.52
C GLU A 79 -8.69 -19.55 -2.56
N THR A 80 -8.02 -18.46 -2.13
CA THR A 80 -7.18 -17.63 -3.00
C THR A 80 -6.07 -18.46 -3.66
N LEU A 81 -5.29 -19.20 -2.88
CA LEU A 81 -4.22 -20.03 -3.43
C LEU A 81 -4.76 -21.08 -4.40
N THR A 82 -5.89 -21.69 -4.07
CA THR A 82 -6.56 -22.67 -4.92
C THR A 82 -6.97 -22.06 -6.25
N SER A 83 -7.58 -20.89 -6.22
CA SER A 83 -8.02 -20.14 -7.41
C SER A 83 -6.84 -19.76 -8.33
N LEU A 84 -5.74 -19.26 -7.73
CA LEU A 84 -4.53 -18.92 -8.47
C LEU A 84 -3.88 -20.15 -9.13
N HIS A 85 -3.78 -21.26 -8.40
CA HIS A 85 -3.22 -22.50 -8.94
C HIS A 85 -4.10 -23.11 -10.05
N GLN A 86 -5.41 -23.11 -9.90
CA GLN A 86 -6.35 -23.62 -10.94
C GLN A 86 -6.25 -22.84 -12.26
N GLN A 87 -5.94 -21.56 -12.18
CA GLN A 87 -5.76 -20.69 -13.34
C GLN A 87 -4.31 -20.57 -13.81
N ASN A 88 -3.39 -21.33 -13.19
CA ASN A 88 -1.96 -21.30 -13.49
C ASN A 88 -1.31 -19.90 -13.37
N ILE A 89 -1.83 -19.06 -12.44
CA ILE A 89 -1.31 -17.73 -12.18
C ILE A 89 -0.15 -17.80 -11.20
N LYS A 90 0.95 -17.14 -11.53
CA LYS A 90 2.14 -17.05 -10.68
C LYS A 90 1.95 -16.02 -9.58
N PHE A 91 2.49 -16.29 -8.39
CA PHE A 91 2.45 -15.38 -7.26
C PHE A 91 3.62 -15.57 -6.31
N CYS A 92 3.86 -14.59 -5.44
CA CYS A 92 4.83 -14.65 -4.33
C CYS A 92 4.38 -13.75 -3.17
N GLY A 93 5.06 -13.81 -2.03
CA GLY A 93 4.84 -12.91 -0.90
C GLY A 93 3.90 -13.45 0.17
N ALA A 94 3.26 -14.61 -0.04
CA ALA A 94 2.43 -15.26 0.96
C ALA A 94 2.60 -16.78 0.92
N GLY A 95 2.36 -17.46 2.04
CA GLY A 95 2.53 -18.90 2.13
C GLY A 95 1.94 -19.49 3.41
N LYS A 96 1.94 -20.82 3.52
CA LYS A 96 1.48 -21.56 4.71
C LYS A 96 2.41 -21.39 5.90
N THR A 97 3.64 -20.99 5.64
CA THR A 97 4.69 -20.70 6.62
C THR A 97 5.47 -19.46 6.20
N ILE A 98 6.18 -18.83 7.14
CA ILE A 98 7.07 -17.69 6.85
C ILE A 98 8.16 -18.06 5.83
N ARG A 99 8.62 -19.31 5.81
CA ARG A 99 9.59 -19.78 4.82
C ARG A 99 9.02 -19.75 3.41
N GLU A 100 7.77 -20.22 3.23
CA GLU A 100 7.08 -20.18 1.94
C GLU A 100 6.75 -18.73 1.53
N ALA A 101 6.23 -17.92 2.46
CA ALA A 101 5.90 -16.52 2.20
C ALA A 101 7.10 -15.70 1.70
N ARG A 102 8.31 -16.00 2.21
CA ARG A 102 9.56 -15.32 1.84
C ARG A 102 10.26 -15.93 0.61
N MET A 103 9.67 -16.94 -0.03
CA MET A 103 10.27 -17.55 -1.21
C MET A 103 10.18 -16.62 -2.41
N PRO A 104 11.29 -16.22 -3.05
CA PRO A 104 11.26 -15.46 -4.29
C PRO A 104 10.64 -16.27 -5.42
N LEU A 105 9.93 -15.60 -6.31
CA LEU A 105 9.49 -16.17 -7.58
C LEU A 105 10.56 -15.87 -8.65
N ILE A 106 10.96 -16.89 -9.40
CA ILE A 106 11.84 -16.71 -10.57
C ILE A 106 11.03 -16.98 -11.83
N ILE A 107 11.10 -16.05 -12.77
CA ILE A 107 10.45 -16.12 -14.07
C ILE A 107 11.45 -15.86 -15.18
N GLU A 108 11.07 -16.19 -16.40
CA GLU A 108 11.78 -15.82 -17.63
C GLU A 108 10.86 -14.93 -18.48
N ASP A 109 11.38 -13.81 -18.94
CA ASP A 109 10.71 -12.90 -19.86
C ASP A 109 11.68 -12.50 -20.97
N ASN A 110 11.36 -12.86 -22.23
CA ASN A 110 12.18 -12.56 -23.41
C ASN A 110 13.65 -13.00 -23.29
N GLY A 111 13.91 -14.16 -22.69
CA GLY A 111 15.26 -14.73 -22.51
C GLY A 111 16.06 -14.10 -21.38
N VAL A 112 15.43 -13.29 -20.53
CA VAL A 112 16.02 -12.68 -19.32
C VAL A 112 15.38 -13.29 -18.09
N THR A 113 16.18 -13.70 -17.10
CA THR A 113 15.70 -14.24 -15.84
C THR A 113 15.44 -13.12 -14.83
N ILE A 114 14.28 -13.14 -14.20
CA ILE A 114 13.86 -12.11 -13.25
C ILE A 114 13.46 -12.77 -11.93
N GLY A 115 14.10 -12.36 -10.84
CA GLY A 115 13.71 -12.73 -9.48
C GLY A 115 12.76 -11.69 -8.88
N ILE A 116 11.64 -12.13 -8.30
CA ILE A 116 10.66 -11.26 -7.66
C ILE A 116 10.59 -11.61 -6.18
N ILE A 117 10.89 -10.62 -5.33
CA ILE A 117 10.68 -10.69 -3.88
C ILE A 117 9.46 -9.83 -3.57
N SER A 118 8.49 -10.37 -2.83
CA SER A 118 7.34 -9.61 -2.37
C SER A 118 7.31 -9.56 -0.84
N CYS A 119 7.07 -8.37 -0.28
CA CYS A 119 7.01 -8.14 1.16
C CYS A 119 6.08 -6.96 1.51
N CYS A 120 5.66 -6.91 2.77
CA CYS A 120 4.83 -5.80 3.29
C CYS A 120 5.32 -5.34 4.66
N GLU A 121 4.79 -4.23 5.14
CA GLU A 121 5.01 -3.79 6.51
C GLU A 121 4.53 -4.82 7.53
N ALA A 122 5.14 -4.83 8.71
CA ALA A 122 4.73 -5.71 9.79
C ALA A 122 3.33 -5.32 10.28
N GLN A 123 2.41 -6.30 10.31
CA GLN A 123 1.02 -6.06 10.72
C GLN A 123 0.31 -7.39 11.03
N PHE A 124 -1.01 -7.37 11.21
CA PHE A 124 -1.75 -8.63 11.33
C PHE A 124 -1.67 -9.41 10.00
N GLY A 125 -1.76 -10.72 10.06
CA GLY A 125 -1.66 -11.53 8.82
C GLY A 125 -0.25 -11.95 8.44
N VAL A 126 0.79 -11.45 9.12
CA VAL A 126 2.17 -11.92 8.92
C VAL A 126 2.29 -13.41 9.22
N ALA A 127 2.98 -14.13 8.35
CA ALA A 127 3.26 -15.56 8.50
C ALA A 127 4.23 -15.81 9.66
N THR A 128 4.12 -16.99 10.24
CA THR A 128 5.10 -17.49 11.23
C THR A 128 5.62 -18.87 10.80
N ARG A 129 6.41 -19.51 11.63
CA ARG A 129 6.87 -20.89 11.36
C ARG A 129 5.72 -21.89 11.23
N SER A 130 4.58 -21.61 11.89
CA SER A 130 3.43 -22.53 11.98
C SER A 130 2.10 -21.87 11.61
N LYS A 131 2.11 -20.62 11.11
CA LYS A 131 0.91 -19.89 10.74
C LYS A 131 1.09 -19.35 9.32
N ALA A 132 0.08 -19.58 8.46
CA ALA A 132 -0.01 -19.00 7.14
C ALA A 132 -0.17 -17.48 7.19
N GLY A 133 0.29 -16.80 6.16
CA GLY A 133 0.23 -15.36 6.03
C GLY A 133 1.22 -14.81 5.02
N VAL A 134 1.55 -13.54 5.19
CA VAL A 134 2.41 -12.76 4.29
C VAL A 134 3.84 -12.62 4.79
N ALA A 135 4.75 -12.29 3.87
CA ALA A 135 6.14 -11.95 4.18
C ALA A 135 6.23 -10.49 4.64
N GLU A 136 6.70 -10.27 5.86
CA GLU A 136 6.96 -8.95 6.43
C GLU A 136 8.36 -8.42 6.08
N PHE A 137 8.56 -7.11 6.28
CA PHE A 137 9.89 -6.49 6.20
C PHE A 137 10.89 -7.16 7.14
N GLY A 138 12.15 -7.17 6.74
CA GLY A 138 13.22 -7.64 7.59
C GLY A 138 14.55 -7.85 6.86
N PRO A 139 15.63 -8.11 7.62
CA PRO A 139 16.97 -8.33 7.05
C PRO A 139 17.07 -9.50 6.07
N TRP A 140 16.10 -10.42 6.08
CA TRP A 140 16.03 -11.55 5.17
C TRP A 140 15.97 -11.12 3.69
N ILE A 141 15.42 -9.92 3.40
CA ILE A 141 15.30 -9.36 2.05
C ILE A 141 16.70 -9.18 1.45
N TYR A 142 17.65 -8.63 2.20
CA TYR A 142 19.02 -8.43 1.74
C TYR A 142 19.75 -9.75 1.48
N CYS A 143 19.48 -10.76 2.30
CA CYS A 143 19.99 -12.12 2.04
C CYS A 143 19.38 -12.69 0.75
N ALA A 144 18.08 -12.53 0.55
CA ALA A 144 17.40 -13.00 -0.66
C ALA A 144 17.88 -12.26 -1.93
N ILE A 145 18.10 -10.95 -1.87
CA ILE A 145 18.70 -10.19 -2.98
C ILE A 145 20.08 -10.75 -3.30
N LYS A 146 20.93 -10.95 -2.30
CA LYS A 146 22.27 -11.51 -2.51
C LYS A 146 22.22 -12.90 -3.17
N ASP A 147 21.34 -13.78 -2.68
CA ASP A 147 21.20 -15.14 -3.20
C ASP A 147 20.62 -15.15 -4.63
N LEU A 148 19.77 -14.17 -4.99
CA LEU A 148 19.21 -14.01 -6.32
C LEU A 148 20.21 -13.42 -7.31
N ASN A 149 21.07 -12.49 -6.91
CA ASN A 149 22.11 -11.90 -7.78
C ASN A 149 23.05 -12.96 -8.39
N GLU A 150 23.13 -14.15 -7.80
CA GLU A 150 23.91 -15.26 -8.33
C GLU A 150 23.12 -16.14 -9.32
N LYS A 151 21.81 -15.92 -9.47
CA LYS A 151 20.88 -16.85 -10.16
C LYS A 151 20.05 -16.22 -11.25
N VAL A 152 19.86 -14.89 -11.21
CA VAL A 152 18.99 -14.16 -12.13
C VAL A 152 19.66 -12.91 -12.65
N ASP A 153 19.17 -12.41 -13.79
CA ASP A 153 19.72 -11.23 -14.44
C ASP A 153 19.21 -9.94 -13.82
N ASN A 154 17.97 -9.94 -13.31
CA ASN A 154 17.33 -8.77 -12.70
C ASN A 154 16.50 -9.14 -11.47
N ILE A 155 16.34 -8.22 -10.53
CA ILE A 155 15.58 -8.41 -9.31
C ILE A 155 14.54 -7.30 -9.16
N ILE A 156 13.28 -7.67 -8.95
CA ILE A 156 12.20 -6.77 -8.59
C ILE A 156 11.84 -7.00 -7.11
N ILE A 157 11.76 -5.92 -6.35
CA ILE A 157 11.20 -5.96 -4.99
C ILE A 157 9.82 -5.34 -5.05
N SER A 158 8.77 -6.14 -4.87
CA SER A 158 7.39 -5.69 -4.78
C SER A 158 7.02 -5.44 -3.33
N VAL A 159 6.66 -4.21 -3.00
CA VAL A 159 6.57 -3.74 -1.60
C VAL A 159 5.23 -3.10 -1.33
N HIS A 160 4.52 -3.60 -0.32
CA HIS A 160 3.26 -3.04 0.15
C HIS A 160 3.50 -2.25 1.44
N ALA A 161 3.63 -0.92 1.32
CA ALA A 161 4.01 -0.04 2.42
C ALA A 161 3.64 1.42 2.17
N GLY A 162 3.46 2.17 3.24
CA GLY A 162 3.24 3.59 3.19
C GLY A 162 2.04 4.06 4.01
N VAL A 163 1.64 5.30 3.79
CA VAL A 163 0.44 5.91 4.36
C VAL A 163 -0.60 6.02 3.26
N GLU A 164 -1.77 5.40 3.48
CA GLU A 164 -2.91 5.47 2.56
C GLU A 164 -3.26 6.93 2.25
N ASP A 165 -3.64 7.22 1.01
CA ASP A 165 -3.98 8.56 0.48
C ASP A 165 -2.84 9.60 0.48
N SER A 166 -1.60 9.23 0.83
CA SER A 166 -0.46 10.13 0.77
C SER A 166 0.23 10.06 -0.60
N PRO A 167 0.43 11.19 -1.31
CA PRO A 167 1.15 11.22 -2.59
C PRO A 167 2.67 11.15 -2.42
N TRP A 168 3.17 11.19 -1.20
CA TRP A 168 4.60 11.12 -0.88
C TRP A 168 4.91 9.98 0.08
N PRO A 169 5.99 9.22 -0.16
CA PRO A 169 6.47 8.24 0.79
C PRO A 169 7.02 8.92 2.05
N SER A 170 7.11 8.18 3.16
CA SER A 170 7.87 8.67 4.32
C SER A 170 9.37 8.65 4.03
N PRO A 171 10.19 9.45 4.76
CA PRO A 171 11.65 9.40 4.67
C PRO A 171 12.21 7.98 4.86
N TYR A 172 11.64 7.22 5.77
CA TYR A 172 12.05 5.83 5.98
C TYR A 172 11.74 4.92 4.76
N ILE A 173 10.56 5.04 4.18
CA ILE A 173 10.20 4.24 2.99
C ILE A 173 11.11 4.61 1.82
N ARG A 174 11.39 5.91 1.61
CA ARG A 174 12.33 6.35 0.59
C ARG A 174 13.71 5.70 0.79
N ASP A 175 14.25 5.80 1.99
CA ASP A 175 15.59 5.30 2.31
C ASP A 175 15.64 3.76 2.26
N LEU A 176 14.58 3.10 2.71
CA LEU A 176 14.44 1.65 2.62
C LEU A 176 14.45 1.19 1.14
N TYR A 177 13.67 1.83 0.27
CA TYR A 177 13.61 1.44 -1.14
C TYR A 177 14.94 1.69 -1.85
N ARG A 178 15.61 2.81 -1.55
CA ARG A 178 16.97 3.09 -2.04
C ARG A 178 17.95 2.01 -1.58
N SER A 179 17.86 1.56 -0.34
CA SER A 179 18.73 0.51 0.18
C SER A 179 18.55 -0.86 -0.52
N PHE A 180 17.36 -1.15 -1.06
CA PHE A 180 17.16 -2.36 -1.87
C PHE A 180 17.90 -2.27 -3.20
N ILE A 181 17.91 -1.09 -3.84
CA ILE A 181 18.73 -0.86 -5.05
C ILE A 181 20.22 -0.96 -4.71
N ASP A 182 20.64 -0.39 -3.58
CA ASP A 182 22.03 -0.49 -3.11
C ASP A 182 22.47 -1.94 -2.85
N ALA A 183 21.54 -2.80 -2.46
CA ALA A 183 21.78 -4.23 -2.26
C ALA A 183 21.81 -5.03 -3.57
N GLY A 184 21.39 -4.46 -4.71
CA GLY A 184 21.42 -5.10 -6.02
C GLY A 184 20.06 -5.34 -6.67
N ALA A 185 18.96 -4.81 -6.11
CA ALA A 185 17.69 -4.82 -6.82
C ALA A 185 17.72 -3.90 -8.05
N THR A 186 17.03 -4.29 -9.11
CA THR A 186 16.91 -3.52 -10.35
C THR A 186 15.71 -2.57 -10.31
N VAL A 187 14.59 -3.03 -9.73
CA VAL A 187 13.35 -2.27 -9.63
C VAL A 187 12.73 -2.44 -8.25
N VAL A 188 12.25 -1.35 -7.67
CA VAL A 188 11.34 -1.37 -6.53
C VAL A 188 9.95 -0.97 -7.00
N HIS A 189 8.99 -1.86 -6.80
CA HIS A 189 7.59 -1.77 -7.17
C HIS A 189 6.76 -1.55 -5.91
N GLY A 190 6.47 -0.28 -5.57
CA GLY A 190 5.72 0.12 -4.36
C GLY A 190 4.23 0.22 -4.61
N HIS A 191 3.45 -0.13 -3.60
CA HIS A 191 1.99 -0.04 -3.58
C HIS A 191 1.45 0.13 -2.15
N HIS A 192 0.14 0.15 -1.90
CA HIS A 192 -0.56 0.41 -0.63
C HIS A 192 -1.11 1.84 -0.47
N ALA A 193 -0.46 2.86 -0.99
CA ALA A 193 -0.94 4.24 -0.82
C ALA A 193 -2.29 4.50 -1.51
N HIS A 194 -2.72 3.63 -2.43
CA HIS A 194 -3.94 3.71 -3.25
C HIS A 194 -4.02 4.95 -4.15
N VAL A 195 -3.04 5.83 -4.07
CA VAL A 195 -2.81 6.95 -4.97
C VAL A 195 -1.42 6.82 -5.56
N PRO A 196 -1.19 7.23 -6.81
CA PRO A 196 0.16 7.26 -7.36
C PRO A 196 1.06 8.15 -6.53
N GLN A 197 2.26 7.65 -6.23
CA GLN A 197 3.33 8.41 -5.62
C GLN A 197 4.42 8.71 -6.66
N GLY A 198 5.43 9.46 -6.28
CA GLY A 198 6.55 9.74 -7.18
C GLY A 198 7.39 8.51 -7.54
N TYR A 199 8.28 8.69 -8.48
CA TYR A 199 9.26 7.70 -8.90
C TYR A 199 10.62 8.36 -9.11
N GLU A 200 11.69 7.58 -9.01
CA GLU A 200 13.05 8.08 -9.29
C GLU A 200 13.93 7.01 -9.93
N LYS A 201 14.86 7.47 -10.75
CA LYS A 201 16.02 6.68 -11.12
C LYS A 201 17.09 6.86 -10.05
N TYR A 202 17.31 5.81 -9.27
CA TYR A 202 18.32 5.82 -8.22
C TYR A 202 19.46 4.87 -8.59
N ARG A 203 20.69 5.42 -8.74
CA ARG A 203 21.85 4.66 -9.24
C ARG A 203 21.52 3.90 -10.55
N ASN A 204 21.60 2.56 -10.50
CA ASN A 204 21.35 1.69 -11.66
C ASN A 204 19.92 1.15 -11.73
N GLY A 205 19.07 1.48 -10.75
CA GLY A 205 17.71 0.96 -10.64
C GLY A 205 16.64 2.03 -10.76
N MET A 206 15.39 1.56 -10.77
CA MET A 206 14.19 2.38 -10.75
C MET A 206 13.39 2.11 -9.49
N ILE A 207 12.88 3.17 -8.87
CA ILE A 207 12.00 3.11 -7.71
C ILE A 207 10.68 3.76 -8.07
N PHE A 208 9.58 3.01 -7.95
CA PHE A 208 8.21 3.51 -7.98
C PHE A 208 7.69 3.40 -6.55
N TYR A 209 7.43 4.53 -5.89
CA TYR A 209 7.10 4.55 -4.47
C TYR A 209 5.69 4.05 -4.18
N GLY A 210 4.73 4.36 -5.05
CA GLY A 210 3.37 3.86 -5.02
C GLY A 210 2.76 3.92 -6.41
N MET A 211 2.19 2.81 -6.88
CA MET A 211 1.61 2.72 -8.23
C MET A 211 0.15 3.19 -8.27
N GLY A 212 -0.51 3.39 -7.12
CA GLY A 212 -1.94 3.68 -7.05
C GLY A 212 -2.81 2.44 -7.34
N ASN A 213 -4.09 2.66 -7.56
CA ASN A 213 -5.05 1.59 -7.85
C ASN A 213 -5.04 1.21 -9.32
N PHE A 214 -4.91 -0.08 -9.61
CA PHE A 214 -4.97 -0.61 -10.97
C PHE A 214 -6.35 -1.21 -11.30
N ALA A 215 -6.95 -1.93 -10.35
CA ALA A 215 -8.28 -2.51 -10.52
C ALA A 215 -9.04 -2.46 -9.20
N VAL A 216 -9.83 -1.43 -9.00
CA VAL A 216 -10.65 -1.24 -7.79
C VAL A 216 -12.09 -0.93 -8.14
N ASP A 217 -13.00 -1.11 -7.18
CA ASP A 217 -14.38 -0.67 -7.34
C ASP A 217 -14.46 0.87 -7.27
N PRO A 218 -14.80 1.55 -8.38
CA PRO A 218 -14.88 3.01 -8.42
C PRO A 218 -15.81 3.62 -7.37
N ASP A 219 -16.83 2.88 -6.94
CA ASP A 219 -17.76 3.36 -5.94
C ASP A 219 -17.12 3.62 -4.58
N ASN A 220 -15.99 2.97 -4.30
CA ASN A 220 -15.22 3.16 -3.07
C ASN A 220 -14.28 4.37 -3.10
N TRP A 221 -14.08 4.98 -4.29
CA TRP A 221 -13.08 6.03 -4.51
C TRP A 221 -13.66 7.36 -4.98
N LYS A 222 -14.98 7.57 -4.85
CA LYS A 222 -15.68 8.77 -5.31
C LYS A 222 -15.12 10.08 -4.75
N ASP A 223 -14.66 10.04 -3.50
CA ASP A 223 -14.19 11.21 -2.77
C ASP A 223 -12.68 11.44 -2.94
N ASN A 224 -11.97 10.52 -3.62
CA ASN A 224 -10.55 10.65 -3.93
C ASN A 224 -10.27 10.32 -5.41
N PRO A 225 -10.33 11.32 -6.31
CA PRO A 225 -10.12 11.10 -7.74
C PRO A 225 -8.72 10.55 -8.07
N ASN A 226 -7.72 10.80 -7.22
CA ASN A 226 -6.38 10.24 -7.41
C ASN A 226 -6.31 8.74 -7.15
N GLY A 227 -7.32 8.16 -6.51
CA GLY A 227 -7.48 6.70 -6.38
C GLY A 227 -8.11 6.03 -7.59
N MET A 228 -8.41 6.77 -8.67
CA MET A 228 -9.07 6.26 -9.87
C MET A 228 -8.12 6.01 -11.03
N TRP A 229 -6.82 6.05 -10.79
CA TRP A 229 -5.82 5.80 -11.81
C TRP A 229 -4.56 5.16 -11.21
N SER A 230 -3.78 4.52 -12.06
CA SER A 230 -2.53 3.85 -11.71
C SER A 230 -1.37 4.42 -12.49
N LEU A 231 -0.28 4.66 -11.79
CA LEU A 231 1.02 4.71 -12.40
C LEU A 231 1.41 3.30 -12.81
N GLY A 232 1.94 3.14 -14.02
CA GLY A 232 2.47 1.89 -14.52
C GLY A 232 3.80 2.10 -15.22
N ALA A 233 4.49 1.03 -15.50
CA ALA A 233 5.70 1.09 -16.32
C ALA A 233 5.87 -0.17 -17.16
N ASP A 234 6.14 0.03 -18.45
CA ASP A 234 6.68 -1.02 -19.31
C ASP A 234 8.19 -1.10 -19.11
N ILE A 235 8.66 -2.23 -18.63
CA ILE A 235 10.07 -2.45 -18.33
C ILE A 235 10.63 -3.47 -19.31
N ASN A 236 11.62 -3.06 -20.07
CA ASN A 236 12.39 -3.93 -20.92
C ASN A 236 13.72 -4.27 -20.21
N PHE A 237 13.75 -5.44 -19.62
CA PHE A 237 14.94 -5.97 -18.99
C PHE A 237 15.91 -6.47 -20.07
N SER A 238 17.14 -6.06 -19.99
CA SER A 238 18.24 -6.61 -20.80
C SER A 238 19.43 -6.91 -19.90
N LEU A 239 20.37 -7.71 -20.41
CA LEU A 239 21.61 -8.04 -19.69
C LEU A 239 22.50 -6.82 -19.42
N LEU A 240 22.32 -5.73 -20.17
CA LEU A 240 23.23 -4.58 -20.14
C LEU A 240 22.58 -3.28 -19.68
N THR A 241 21.28 -3.11 -19.91
CA THR A 241 20.59 -1.83 -19.65
C THR A 241 19.16 -2.07 -19.21
N LEU A 242 18.71 -1.31 -18.20
CA LEU A 242 17.31 -1.19 -17.85
C LEU A 242 16.69 -0.08 -18.72
N GLN A 243 15.73 -0.45 -19.56
CA GLN A 243 14.90 0.50 -20.30
C GLN A 243 13.48 0.45 -19.72
N TRP A 244 12.86 1.59 -19.56
CA TRP A 244 11.52 1.68 -19.06
C TRP A 244 10.76 2.82 -19.73
N GLN A 245 9.44 2.65 -19.81
CA GLN A 245 8.52 3.65 -20.30
C GLN A 245 7.39 3.80 -19.31
N LEU A 246 7.14 5.04 -18.89
CA LEU A 246 6.01 5.39 -18.03
C LEU A 246 4.71 5.06 -18.75
N LYS A 247 3.77 4.49 -18.01
CA LYS A 247 2.39 4.24 -18.39
C LYS A 247 1.46 4.82 -17.35
N ILE A 248 0.30 5.24 -17.79
CA ILE A 248 -0.77 5.69 -16.91
C ILE A 248 -2.04 4.96 -17.32
N PHE A 249 -2.71 4.36 -16.34
CA PHE A 249 -3.92 3.60 -16.54
C PHE A 249 -5.07 4.24 -15.78
N GLU A 250 -6.20 4.39 -16.44
CA GLU A 250 -7.42 4.91 -15.85
C GLU A 250 -8.43 3.79 -15.62
N ILE A 251 -9.21 3.94 -14.55
CA ILE A 251 -10.23 3.01 -14.12
C ILE A 251 -11.59 3.64 -14.45
N HIS A 252 -12.34 3.01 -15.34
CA HIS A 252 -13.64 3.49 -15.75
C HIS A 252 -14.75 2.55 -15.29
N HIS A 253 -15.82 3.13 -14.75
CA HIS A 253 -17.04 2.40 -14.44
C HIS A 253 -17.90 2.29 -15.70
N GLN A 254 -18.19 1.07 -16.14
CA GLN A 254 -19.14 0.84 -17.23
C GLN A 254 -20.57 1.02 -16.70
N THR A 255 -21.15 2.18 -16.96
CA THR A 255 -22.49 2.55 -16.49
C THR A 255 -23.53 1.47 -16.84
N GLY A 256 -24.29 1.03 -15.83
CA GLY A 256 -25.33 0.02 -15.97
C GLY A 256 -24.85 -1.43 -16.08
N SER A 257 -23.56 -1.66 -15.86
CA SER A 257 -22.96 -3.00 -15.81
C SER A 257 -22.19 -3.23 -14.51
N ASN A 258 -21.94 -4.49 -14.19
CA ASN A 258 -21.05 -4.86 -13.07
C ASN A 258 -19.61 -5.03 -13.58
N ARG A 259 -19.13 -4.06 -14.37
CA ARG A 259 -17.82 -4.10 -15.01
C ARG A 259 -17.05 -2.81 -14.78
N ILE A 260 -15.75 -2.95 -14.63
CA ILE A 260 -14.77 -1.88 -14.73
C ILE A 260 -13.89 -2.12 -15.94
N LEU A 261 -13.51 -1.04 -16.60
CA LEU A 261 -12.57 -1.04 -17.72
C LEU A 261 -11.30 -0.36 -17.27
N ILE A 262 -10.16 -1.00 -17.52
CA ILE A 262 -8.83 -0.42 -17.33
C ILE A 262 -8.24 -0.19 -18.71
N GLU A 263 -7.88 1.05 -18.99
CA GLU A 263 -7.27 1.42 -20.27
C GLU A 263 -6.12 2.41 -20.07
N GLU A 264 -5.25 2.50 -21.06
CA GLU A 264 -4.16 3.49 -21.05
C GLU A 264 -4.78 4.88 -21.20
N CYS A 265 -4.29 5.82 -20.38
CA CYS A 265 -4.77 7.20 -20.31
C CYS A 265 -4.79 7.88 -21.70
N SER A 266 -5.83 8.65 -21.95
CA SER A 266 -5.96 9.46 -23.17
C SER A 266 -4.94 10.62 -23.16
N GLU A 267 -4.56 11.10 -24.37
CA GLU A 267 -3.66 12.27 -24.49
C GLU A 267 -4.18 13.51 -23.74
N LYS A 268 -5.50 13.67 -23.66
CA LYS A 268 -6.14 14.82 -23.00
C LYS A 268 -5.94 14.83 -21.50
N GLU A 269 -5.94 13.66 -20.88
CA GLU A 269 -5.84 13.51 -19.42
C GLU A 269 -4.39 13.30 -18.97
N LEU A 270 -3.55 12.88 -19.90
CA LEU A 270 -2.13 12.62 -19.65
C LEU A 270 -1.39 13.83 -19.05
N GLU A 271 -1.65 15.05 -19.54
CA GLU A 271 -1.02 16.25 -19.03
C GLU A 271 -1.33 16.50 -17.55
N HIS A 272 -2.57 16.25 -17.13
CA HIS A 272 -2.99 16.37 -15.74
C HIS A 272 -2.24 15.36 -14.84
N HIS A 273 -2.16 14.11 -15.24
CA HIS A 273 -1.47 13.07 -14.47
C HIS A 273 0.05 13.28 -14.43
N LEU A 274 0.64 13.76 -15.52
CA LEU A 274 2.07 14.10 -15.54
C LEU A 274 2.38 15.28 -14.61
N HIS A 275 1.50 16.28 -14.56
CA HIS A 275 1.64 17.40 -13.63
C HIS A 275 1.55 16.93 -12.16
N TYR A 276 0.59 16.05 -11.85
CA TYR A 276 0.50 15.43 -10.53
C TYR A 276 1.81 14.70 -10.17
N LEU A 277 2.35 13.90 -11.08
CA LEU A 277 3.61 13.17 -10.86
C LEU A 277 4.82 14.12 -10.71
N GLU A 278 4.83 15.26 -11.40
CA GLU A 278 5.86 16.29 -11.22
C GLU A 278 5.85 16.83 -9.78
N ILE A 279 4.66 17.12 -9.24
CA ILE A 279 4.50 17.54 -7.84
C ILE A 279 4.98 16.43 -6.88
N CYS A 280 4.67 15.16 -7.16
CA CYS A 280 5.14 14.04 -6.34
C CYS A 280 6.66 13.86 -6.39
N ASN A 281 7.29 14.03 -7.58
CA ASN A 281 8.72 13.80 -7.78
C ASN A 281 9.60 14.94 -7.24
N ARG A 282 9.10 16.16 -7.21
CA ARG A 282 9.86 17.35 -6.81
C ARG A 282 10.51 17.21 -5.43
N PRO A 283 9.78 16.79 -4.36
CA PRO A 283 10.38 16.65 -3.03
C PRO A 283 11.44 15.55 -2.96
N LEU A 284 11.35 14.50 -3.77
CA LEU A 284 12.32 13.40 -3.76
C LEU A 284 13.76 13.87 -4.06
N ASN A 285 13.89 15.01 -4.74
CA ASN A 285 15.17 15.65 -5.10
C ASN A 285 15.52 16.84 -4.20
N ASP A 286 14.69 17.19 -3.22
CA ASP A 286 14.91 18.30 -2.28
C ASP A 286 14.67 17.83 -0.84
N GLU A 287 15.74 17.53 -0.13
CA GLU A 287 15.68 16.96 1.23
C GLU A 287 14.92 17.88 2.21
N SER A 288 15.13 19.18 2.14
CA SER A 288 14.47 20.13 3.04
C SER A 288 12.96 20.18 2.80
N LEU A 289 12.55 20.22 1.55
CA LEU A 289 11.14 20.18 1.16
C LEU A 289 10.51 18.84 1.52
N PHE A 290 11.24 17.73 1.31
CA PHE A 290 10.75 16.40 1.59
C PHE A 290 10.46 16.17 3.09
N GLU A 291 11.39 16.54 3.95
CA GLU A 291 11.23 16.44 5.41
C GLU A 291 10.07 17.32 5.91
N ALA A 292 9.98 18.55 5.41
CA ALA A 292 8.90 19.47 5.79
C ALA A 292 7.52 19.01 5.31
N LEU A 293 7.42 18.43 4.10
CA LEU A 293 6.19 17.82 3.59
C LEU A 293 5.80 16.57 4.39
N TRP A 294 6.78 15.72 4.75
CA TRP A 294 6.48 14.58 5.59
C TRP A 294 5.90 14.98 6.96
N GLN A 295 6.39 16.04 7.57
CA GLN A 295 5.81 16.56 8.80
C GLN A 295 4.36 17.02 8.60
N GLU A 296 4.04 17.64 7.47
CA GLU A 296 2.67 18.05 7.14
C GLU A 296 1.75 16.82 6.94
N VAL A 297 2.21 15.80 6.19
CA VAL A 297 1.49 14.53 6.02
C VAL A 297 1.25 13.86 7.38
N ALA A 298 2.29 13.73 8.19
CA ALA A 298 2.22 13.05 9.49
C ALA A 298 1.22 13.72 10.43
N LEU A 299 1.23 15.05 10.50
CA LEU A 299 0.30 15.81 11.35
C LEU A 299 -1.13 15.69 10.86
N ARG A 300 -1.39 15.81 9.56
CA ARG A 300 -2.74 15.65 9.02
C ARG A 300 -3.29 14.24 9.24
N ALA A 301 -2.49 13.21 8.97
CA ALA A 301 -2.87 11.83 9.23
C ALA A 301 -3.10 11.55 10.72
N TYR A 302 -2.26 12.12 11.60
CA TYR A 302 -2.47 12.03 13.05
C TYR A 302 -3.83 12.58 13.48
N TYR A 303 -4.21 13.76 13.02
CA TYR A 303 -5.52 14.35 13.35
C TYR A 303 -6.68 13.65 12.65
N ALA A 304 -6.49 13.18 11.43
CA ALA A 304 -7.55 12.47 10.69
C ALA A 304 -7.91 11.14 11.35
N TYR A 305 -6.93 10.34 11.71
CA TYR A 305 -7.17 9.00 12.25
C TYR A 305 -6.19 8.56 13.36
N GLY A 306 -4.89 8.88 13.28
CA GLY A 306 -3.87 8.34 14.18
C GLY A 306 -4.10 8.66 15.66
N GLY A 307 -4.45 9.91 15.98
CA GLY A 307 -4.72 10.37 17.35
C GLY A 307 -5.91 9.66 18.00
N LYS A 308 -6.88 9.22 17.21
CA LYS A 308 -8.03 8.44 17.73
C LYS A 308 -7.60 7.10 18.34
N PHE A 309 -6.53 6.50 17.80
CA PHE A 309 -5.99 5.24 18.32
C PHE A 309 -5.17 5.44 19.60
N MET A 310 -4.51 6.58 19.75
CA MET A 310 -3.76 6.90 20.98
C MET A 310 -4.69 7.11 22.18
N ASN A 311 -5.86 7.71 21.98
CA ASN A 311 -6.85 7.91 23.04
C ASN A 311 -7.44 6.60 23.62
N PHE A 312 -7.25 5.46 22.96
CA PHE A 312 -7.64 4.15 23.46
C PHE A 312 -6.83 3.69 24.68
N PHE A 313 -5.60 4.14 24.82
CA PHE A 313 -4.76 3.81 25.99
C PHE A 313 -5.18 4.58 27.24
N ASP A 314 -5.87 5.71 27.08
CA ASP A 314 -6.25 6.60 28.19
C ASP A 314 -7.59 6.24 28.85
N SER A 315 -8.39 5.33 28.26
CA SER A 315 -9.75 5.05 28.70
C SER A 315 -9.92 3.84 29.64
N SER A 316 -8.86 3.08 29.95
CA SER A 316 -9.03 1.83 30.70
C SER A 316 -8.53 1.82 32.14
N ASP A 317 -7.76 2.80 32.64
CA ASP A 317 -7.16 2.68 33.99
C ASP A 317 -6.96 3.97 34.80
N SER A 318 -7.82 4.96 34.69
CA SER A 318 -7.82 6.02 35.71
C SER A 318 -8.95 5.81 36.74
N ARG A 319 -8.73 4.90 37.68
CA ARG A 319 -9.38 4.98 39.01
C ARG A 319 -8.75 6.12 39.80
N GLY A 320 -8.76 7.32 39.24
CA GLY A 320 -8.24 8.51 39.88
C GLY A 320 -9.08 9.71 39.49
N PHE A 321 -9.69 10.33 40.45
CA PHE A 321 -10.43 11.60 40.48
C PHE A 321 -10.22 12.53 39.26
N GLY A 322 -10.95 12.31 38.17
CA GLY A 322 -11.07 13.24 37.07
C GLY A 322 -12.28 14.19 37.31
N SER A 323 -12.12 15.45 36.88
CA SER A 323 -13.17 16.45 36.99
C SER A 323 -14.42 16.05 36.19
N ILE A 324 -15.59 16.61 36.54
CA ILE A 324 -16.85 16.41 35.78
C ILE A 324 -16.67 16.79 34.31
N ARG A 325 -15.78 17.74 34.02
CA ARG A 325 -15.44 18.18 32.65
C ARG A 325 -14.74 17.07 31.85
N ASP A 326 -13.85 16.29 32.47
CA ASP A 326 -13.16 15.15 31.85
C ASP A 326 -14.14 13.98 31.59
N ARG A 327 -15.12 13.79 32.47
CA ARG A 327 -16.20 12.80 32.25
C ARG A 327 -17.11 13.20 31.10
N LEU A 328 -17.43 14.48 30.94
CA LEU A 328 -18.27 14.99 29.85
C LEU A 328 -17.55 15.00 28.51
N SER A 329 -16.23 15.28 28.48
CA SER A 329 -15.42 15.16 27.26
C SER A 329 -15.29 13.70 26.81
N LYS A 330 -15.11 12.76 27.77
CA LYS A 330 -15.10 11.31 27.50
C LYS A 330 -16.45 10.78 27.01
N ILE A 331 -17.57 11.34 27.52
CA ILE A 331 -18.92 11.01 27.05
C ILE A 331 -19.15 11.56 25.62
N ARG A 332 -18.68 12.77 25.29
CA ARG A 332 -18.76 13.33 23.92
C ARG A 332 -17.90 12.53 22.93
N ALA A 333 -16.68 12.17 23.30
CA ALA A 333 -15.82 11.31 22.49
C ALA A 333 -16.46 9.93 22.23
N ASN A 334 -17.08 9.32 23.26
CA ASN A 334 -17.79 8.06 23.11
C ASN A 334 -19.09 8.15 22.30
N ILE A 335 -19.74 9.33 22.22
CA ILE A 335 -20.95 9.52 21.41
C ILE A 335 -20.60 9.60 19.92
N HIS A 336 -19.47 10.22 19.56
CA HIS A 336 -18.97 10.22 18.17
C HIS A 336 -18.43 8.86 17.68
N MET A 337 -18.06 7.96 18.61
CA MET A 337 -17.64 6.58 18.31
C MET A 337 -18.78 5.57 18.19
N ARG A 338 -20.03 5.96 18.37
CA ARG A 338 -21.19 5.05 18.33
C ARG A 338 -21.58 4.57 16.94
N ASP A 339 -21.05 5.18 15.89
CA ASP A 339 -21.30 4.77 14.49
C ASP A 339 -20.38 3.64 13.99
N VAL A 340 -19.40 3.23 14.80
CA VAL A 340 -18.60 2.05 14.52
C VAL A 340 -19.19 0.87 15.30
N ALA A 341 -19.62 -0.17 14.60
CA ALA A 341 -20.15 -1.40 15.23
C ALA A 341 -19.24 -1.86 16.39
N PRO A 342 -19.79 -2.37 17.49
CA PRO A 342 -19.00 -2.77 18.65
C PRO A 342 -18.06 -3.92 18.23
N HIS A 343 -16.79 -3.60 18.05
CA HIS A 343 -15.76 -4.60 17.73
C HIS A 343 -15.60 -5.54 18.93
N SER A 344 -15.36 -6.82 18.64
CA SER A 344 -14.98 -7.78 19.67
C SER A 344 -13.66 -7.33 20.35
N SER A 345 -13.42 -7.79 21.57
CA SER A 345 -12.15 -7.49 22.27
C SER A 345 -10.92 -7.88 21.44
N THR A 346 -11.00 -9.00 20.71
CA THR A 346 -9.95 -9.47 19.80
C THR A 346 -9.71 -8.51 18.65
N GLN A 347 -10.76 -7.98 18.02
CA GLN A 347 -10.62 -7.00 16.93
C GLN A 347 -9.96 -5.71 17.41
N LYS A 348 -10.29 -5.23 18.62
CA LYS A 348 -9.62 -4.07 19.22
C LYS A 348 -8.12 -4.32 19.45
N LEU A 349 -7.77 -5.49 19.98
CA LEU A 349 -6.36 -5.86 20.17
C LEU A 349 -5.60 -5.95 18.85
N LEU A 350 -6.22 -6.50 17.79
CA LEU A 350 -5.63 -6.55 16.46
C LEU A 350 -5.42 -5.16 15.87
N LEU A 351 -6.32 -4.22 16.12
CA LEU A 351 -6.16 -2.84 15.71
C LEU A 351 -4.95 -2.17 16.39
N HIS A 352 -4.84 -2.30 17.72
CA HIS A 352 -3.68 -1.78 18.45
C HIS A 352 -2.38 -2.44 17.98
N TYR A 353 -2.39 -3.76 17.78
CA TYR A 353 -1.25 -4.48 17.24
C TYR A 353 -0.82 -3.90 15.88
N HIS A 354 -1.77 -3.68 14.97
CA HIS A 354 -1.50 -3.09 13.66
C HIS A 354 -0.86 -1.69 13.77
N MET A 355 -1.44 -0.80 14.57
CA MET A 355 -0.90 0.56 14.77
C MET A 355 0.53 0.58 15.33
N MET A 356 0.87 -0.41 16.17
CA MET A 356 2.19 -0.49 16.78
C MET A 356 3.20 -1.28 15.93
N ALA A 357 2.73 -2.27 15.17
CA ALA A 357 3.59 -3.11 14.35
C ALA A 357 3.97 -2.46 13.02
N CYS A 358 3.00 -1.78 12.37
CA CYS A 358 3.19 -1.17 11.07
C CYS A 358 4.20 -0.01 11.12
N GLU A 359 5.21 -0.09 10.27
CA GLU A 359 6.32 0.87 10.24
C GLU A 359 5.84 2.27 9.87
N SER A 360 5.00 2.42 8.87
CA SER A 360 4.47 3.72 8.42
C SER A 360 3.59 4.37 9.48
N HIS A 361 2.73 3.61 10.16
CA HIS A 361 1.94 4.16 11.26
C HIS A 361 2.81 4.64 12.42
N ARG A 362 3.84 3.86 12.83
CA ARG A 362 4.77 4.30 13.88
C ARG A 362 5.48 5.57 13.50
N GLN A 363 5.95 5.69 12.27
CA GLN A 363 6.66 6.88 11.81
C GLN A 363 5.75 8.10 11.74
N MET A 364 4.56 7.95 11.18
CA MET A 364 3.57 9.00 11.16
C MET A 364 3.27 9.50 12.58
N LEU A 365 3.00 8.58 13.53
CA LEU A 365 2.73 8.92 14.92
C LEU A 365 3.94 9.59 15.60
N THR A 366 5.13 9.02 15.45
CA THR A 366 6.34 9.58 16.11
C THR A 366 6.73 10.93 15.54
N THR A 367 6.61 11.15 14.22
CA THR A 367 6.83 12.46 13.60
C THR A 367 5.83 13.48 14.12
N ALA A 368 4.53 13.16 14.09
CA ALA A 368 3.49 14.08 14.54
C ALA A 368 3.67 14.45 16.01
N LEU A 369 3.86 13.46 16.89
CA LEU A 369 4.07 13.69 18.32
C LEU A 369 5.38 14.44 18.60
N GLY A 370 6.45 14.16 17.87
CA GLY A 370 7.72 14.86 17.98
C GLY A 370 7.60 16.35 17.63
N VAL A 371 6.92 16.68 16.55
CA VAL A 371 6.66 18.08 16.16
C VAL A 371 5.75 18.77 17.18
N LEU A 372 4.65 18.13 17.60
CA LEU A 372 3.70 18.68 18.56
C LEU A 372 4.32 18.91 19.96
N SER A 373 5.24 18.04 20.38
CA SER A 373 5.94 18.19 21.66
C SER A 373 7.15 19.15 21.62
N GLY A 374 7.57 19.57 20.43
CA GLY A 374 8.78 20.35 20.24
C GLY A 374 10.10 19.55 20.30
N GLU A 375 10.02 18.22 20.38
CA GLU A 375 11.20 17.34 20.29
C GLU A 375 11.81 17.35 18.88
N ILE A 376 10.94 17.43 17.86
CA ILE A 376 11.32 17.61 16.46
C ILE A 376 11.01 19.04 16.06
N THR A 377 11.98 19.74 15.47
CA THR A 377 11.79 21.08 14.95
C THR A 377 10.71 21.09 13.88
N ASP A 378 9.73 21.96 13.99
CA ASP A 378 8.70 22.17 12.99
C ASP A 378 9.30 22.87 11.75
N LEU A 379 9.43 22.13 10.67
CA LEU A 379 9.97 22.58 9.38
C LEU A 379 8.87 23.03 8.41
N ARG A 380 7.59 22.84 8.77
CA ARG A 380 6.46 23.14 7.91
C ARG A 380 6.39 24.64 7.64
N ASN A 381 6.04 24.98 6.41
CA ASN A 381 5.94 26.36 5.94
C ASN A 381 4.73 26.53 5.01
N ASP A 382 4.53 27.72 4.47
CA ASP A 382 3.38 28.03 3.62
C ASP A 382 3.39 27.23 2.31
N GLU A 383 4.57 26.91 1.77
CA GLU A 383 4.72 26.08 0.58
C GLU A 383 4.24 24.64 0.85
N THR A 384 4.73 24.03 1.94
CA THR A 384 4.34 22.65 2.29
C THR A 384 2.86 22.53 2.62
N ARG A 385 2.28 23.53 3.29
CA ARG A 385 0.85 23.59 3.58
C ARG A 385 0.02 23.70 2.31
N LYS A 386 0.45 24.55 1.37
CA LYS A 386 -0.23 24.72 0.07
C LYS A 386 -0.20 23.42 -0.75
N LEU A 387 0.97 22.79 -0.87
CA LEU A 387 1.10 21.52 -1.58
C LEU A 387 0.23 20.42 -0.94
N ALA A 388 0.21 20.35 0.38
CA ALA A 388 -0.62 19.38 1.08
C ALA A 388 -2.13 19.66 0.95
N ASP A 389 -2.55 20.94 0.89
CA ASP A 389 -3.96 21.29 0.63
C ASP A 389 -4.44 20.87 -0.75
N GLU A 390 -3.53 20.86 -1.72
CA GLU A 390 -3.81 20.46 -3.11
C GLU A 390 -3.84 18.93 -3.28
N MET A 391 -2.98 18.22 -2.56
CA MET A 391 -2.62 16.85 -2.89
C MET A 391 -3.20 15.79 -1.94
N ILE A 392 -3.54 16.14 -0.70
CA ILE A 392 -4.03 15.18 0.29
C ILE A 392 -5.46 15.51 0.77
N PRO A 393 -6.30 14.49 1.01
CA PRO A 393 -7.71 14.71 1.36
C PRO A 393 -7.91 15.17 2.81
N TRP A 394 -6.88 15.10 3.65
CA TRP A 394 -7.01 15.43 5.08
C TRP A 394 -6.91 16.96 5.31
N PRO A 395 -7.81 17.54 6.13
CA PRO A 395 -7.83 18.97 6.35
C PRO A 395 -6.58 19.44 7.10
N ARG A 396 -6.23 20.72 6.89
CA ARG A 396 -5.20 21.42 7.65
C ARG A 396 -5.62 21.51 9.13
N HIS A 397 -4.69 21.24 10.04
CA HIS A 397 -4.84 21.51 11.46
C HIS A 397 -3.80 22.54 11.91
N GLU A 398 -4.23 23.59 12.59
CA GLU A 398 -3.33 24.56 13.22
C GLU A 398 -2.78 23.97 14.52
N ALA A 399 -1.49 24.16 14.76
CA ALA A 399 -0.79 23.63 15.93
C ALA A 399 -1.30 24.14 17.30
N ASN A 400 -2.20 25.14 17.30
CA ASN A 400 -2.68 25.83 18.50
C ASN A 400 -4.01 25.31 19.07
N SER A 401 -4.46 24.14 18.70
CA SER A 401 -5.75 23.55 19.16
C SER A 401 -5.61 22.54 20.29
N PHE A 402 -4.58 22.69 21.17
CA PHE A 402 -4.47 21.95 22.43
C PHE A 402 -4.95 22.76 23.63
#